data_17155122db7ac4de8b0e956208bee4a5
#
_entry.id   17155122db7ac4de8b0e956208bee4a5
#
_cell.length_a   1.000
_cell.length_b   1.000
_cell.length_c   1.000
_cell.angle_alpha   90.00
_cell.angle_beta   90.00
_cell.angle_gamma   90.00
#
_symmetry.space_group_name_H-M   'P 1'
#
loop_
_entity.id
_entity.type
_entity.pdbx_description
1 polymer ?
#
loop_
_entity_poly.entity_id
_entity_poly.type
_entity_poly.pdbx_seq_one_letter_code
_entity_poly.pdbx_strand_id
1 'polypeptide(L)'
;MNKLYYQFPGTWFGDCMPFGKGNKFFLFHQRDTRQPEPFGQPFGWSLATTEDFVHYQDCGTAIPRGSDDEQDQFIYAGSVFYGEGQYHAFYTGYNKDYPAAGKASQVLMHAVSDDLYHWSKSHESLKLSPQEGYDVDEWRDPMVIRDEDHKRYLLILGARKKGPKTAQTGRTVKFTSNDLKHWKFEGDFWAPGLFTMHEMPDLFKMGDWWYHIVTEYSNKHGMVYRMSRSLDGPWLTPYDDAFDGSAYYAGRTFALNGHRVLFGWVPTKIGNDDTHNYEWGGTFVPHELYQRPDGSLGAKPLNSLCNAFNPAQKINNMCIRGDGKQIAKALSPSCGDIFAFETDVEFSDGTRTFGFRLYANEETEQSYQFAFHVQQGFLRFAANPNYPWFNYMDIGMERPLRLESNRPNHIQIIVDDTIMTIYVNGVALNARVYRHFGDSLDVFVTDGALNLSNTRIARGLKKGCDRQ
;
A
#
# COMPACT_ATOMS: atom_id res chain seq x y z
N MET A 1 -4.53 -3.36 19.39
CA MET A 1 -5.09 -2.50 18.29
C MET A 1 -4.05 -1.48 17.92
N ASN A 2 -3.76 -1.33 16.62
CA ASN A 2 -2.79 -0.34 16.14
C ASN A 2 -3.13 1.06 16.65
N LYS A 3 -2.14 1.81 17.11
CA LYS A 3 -2.32 3.14 17.71
C LYS A 3 -1.77 4.26 16.85
N LEU A 4 -0.76 3.97 16.02
CA LEU A 4 -0.16 4.91 15.08
C LEU A 4 -0.91 4.90 13.75
N TYR A 5 -1.13 3.72 13.17
CA TYR A 5 -1.77 3.54 11.88
C TYR A 5 -3.29 3.55 11.96
N TYR A 6 -3.97 4.01 10.88
CA TYR A 6 -5.40 4.26 10.92
C TYR A 6 -6.25 3.01 10.61
N GLN A 7 -7.15 2.72 11.53
CA GLN A 7 -8.25 1.79 11.34
C GLN A 7 -9.39 2.21 12.27
N PHE A 8 -10.59 2.38 11.74
CA PHE A 8 -11.76 2.71 12.58
C PHE A 8 -12.16 1.47 13.40
N PRO A 9 -12.44 1.62 14.70
CA PRO A 9 -12.75 0.49 15.58
C PRO A 9 -13.89 -0.39 15.06
N GLY A 10 -13.72 -1.72 15.12
CA GLY A 10 -14.72 -2.70 14.67
C GLY A 10 -14.90 -2.80 13.17
N THR A 11 -14.03 -2.18 12.36
CA THR A 11 -14.09 -2.24 10.90
C THR A 11 -12.70 -2.47 10.30
N TRP A 12 -12.65 -2.81 9.02
CA TRP A 12 -11.42 -2.98 8.26
C TRP A 12 -11.35 -1.93 7.16
N PHE A 13 -10.22 -1.25 7.09
CA PHE A 13 -9.94 -0.25 6.08
C PHE A 13 -9.67 -0.94 4.74
N GLY A 14 -10.38 -0.53 3.70
CA GLY A 14 -10.19 -1.00 2.34
C GLY A 14 -9.58 0.06 1.42
N ASP A 15 -9.85 -0.06 0.14
CA ASP A 15 -9.27 0.78 -0.89
C ASP A 15 -9.51 2.27 -0.62
N CYS A 16 -8.45 3.07 -0.80
CA CYS A 16 -8.46 4.49 -0.51
C CYS A 16 -8.42 5.32 -1.80
N MET A 17 -9.30 6.30 -1.87
CA MET A 17 -9.39 7.32 -2.91
C MET A 17 -8.96 8.66 -2.32
N PRO A 18 -7.65 8.94 -2.28
CA PRO A 18 -7.14 10.13 -1.60
C PRO A 18 -7.41 11.39 -2.39
N PHE A 19 -7.65 12.49 -1.66
CA PHE A 19 -7.68 13.84 -2.20
C PHE A 19 -7.04 14.83 -1.21
N GLY A 20 -6.45 15.90 -1.70
CA GLY A 20 -5.83 16.93 -0.85
C GLY A 20 -6.35 18.32 -1.16
N LYS A 21 -6.62 19.11 -0.10
CA LYS A 21 -7.03 20.53 -0.21
C LYS A 21 -6.44 21.35 0.94
N GLY A 22 -5.74 22.41 0.60
CA GLY A 22 -5.01 23.21 1.60
C GLY A 22 -3.85 22.41 2.20
N ASN A 23 -3.91 22.13 3.50
CA ASN A 23 -2.96 21.26 4.21
C ASN A 23 -3.57 19.92 4.66
N LYS A 24 -4.81 19.63 4.25
CA LYS A 24 -5.60 18.49 4.70
C LYS A 24 -5.72 17.44 3.60
N PHE A 25 -5.51 16.20 3.98
CA PHE A 25 -5.83 15.02 3.18
C PHE A 25 -7.21 14.49 3.53
N PHE A 26 -7.96 14.11 2.52
CA PHE A 26 -9.27 13.47 2.58
C PHE A 26 -9.09 12.04 2.11
N LEU A 27 -9.33 11.09 3.01
CA LEU A 27 -9.23 9.66 2.77
C LEU A 27 -10.64 9.11 2.57
N PHE A 28 -11.13 9.16 1.33
CA PHE A 28 -12.34 8.39 1.00
C PHE A 28 -11.93 6.93 0.92
N HIS A 29 -12.64 6.06 1.62
CA HIS A 29 -12.25 4.67 1.68
C HIS A 29 -13.45 3.74 1.89
N GLN A 30 -13.26 2.50 1.50
CA GLN A 30 -14.18 1.44 1.84
C GLN A 30 -13.97 1.04 3.31
N ARG A 31 -15.08 0.77 4.00
CA ARG A 31 -15.10 0.37 5.40
C ARG A 31 -15.95 -0.89 5.52
N ASP A 32 -15.29 -2.03 5.64
CA ASP A 32 -15.96 -3.32 5.77
C ASP A 32 -16.19 -3.65 7.25
N THR A 33 -17.37 -4.14 7.58
CA THR A 33 -17.71 -4.64 8.92
C THR A 33 -17.49 -6.14 9.07
N ARG A 34 -17.25 -6.86 7.96
CA ARG A 34 -17.12 -8.33 7.90
C ARG A 34 -18.26 -9.06 8.58
N GLN A 35 -19.47 -8.69 8.26
CA GLN A 35 -20.66 -9.33 8.83
C GLN A 35 -21.48 -9.98 7.72
N PRO A 36 -21.53 -11.33 7.65
CA PRO A 36 -20.80 -12.28 8.53
C PRO A 36 -19.34 -12.54 8.11
N GLU A 37 -18.93 -12.05 6.94
CA GLU A 37 -17.63 -12.27 6.31
C GLU A 37 -17.22 -11.03 5.50
N PRO A 38 -16.00 -10.94 4.94
CA PRO A 38 -15.62 -9.86 4.05
C PRO A 38 -16.64 -9.65 2.92
N PHE A 39 -17.03 -8.39 2.68
CA PHE A 39 -18.11 -8.01 1.77
C PHE A 39 -19.52 -8.55 2.12
N GLY A 40 -19.72 -9.03 3.32
CA GLY A 40 -21.04 -9.56 3.75
C GLY A 40 -22.12 -8.49 3.79
N GLN A 41 -21.80 -7.30 4.31
CA GLN A 41 -22.72 -6.15 4.31
C GLN A 41 -22.28 -5.13 3.25
N PRO A 42 -23.22 -4.65 2.41
CA PRO A 42 -22.96 -3.60 1.45
C PRO A 42 -22.50 -2.29 2.11
N PHE A 43 -21.56 -1.59 1.46
CA PHE A 43 -20.98 -0.34 1.94
C PHE A 43 -20.88 0.72 0.83
N GLY A 44 -20.86 1.98 1.25
CA GLY A 44 -20.48 3.14 0.45
C GLY A 44 -19.05 3.60 0.77
N TRP A 45 -18.72 4.85 0.41
CA TRP A 45 -17.46 5.45 0.83
C TRP A 45 -17.61 6.15 2.18
N SER A 46 -16.75 5.79 3.10
CA SER A 46 -16.49 6.53 4.34
C SER A 46 -15.40 7.57 4.11
N LEU A 47 -15.36 8.59 4.97
CA LEU A 47 -14.36 9.65 4.93
C LEU A 47 -13.64 9.77 6.26
N ALA A 48 -12.32 9.78 6.22
CA ALA A 48 -11.48 10.28 7.29
C ALA A 48 -10.61 11.43 6.77
N THR A 49 -10.24 12.38 7.64
CA THR A 49 -9.33 13.47 7.27
C THR A 49 -8.13 13.51 8.20
N THR A 50 -6.99 13.97 7.68
CA THR A 50 -5.76 14.17 8.44
C THR A 50 -4.92 15.29 7.83
N GLU A 51 -4.10 15.94 8.66
CA GLU A 51 -3.09 16.90 8.21
C GLU A 51 -1.67 16.35 8.37
N ASP A 52 -1.51 15.28 9.16
CA ASP A 52 -0.19 14.77 9.57
C ASP A 52 -0.05 13.25 9.57
N PHE A 53 -1.09 12.50 9.24
CA PHE A 53 -1.12 11.03 9.25
C PHE A 53 -0.90 10.38 10.63
N VAL A 54 -1.01 11.18 11.69
CA VAL A 54 -1.01 10.74 13.10
C VAL A 54 -2.39 10.97 13.71
N HIS A 55 -2.93 12.17 13.48
CA HIS A 55 -4.25 12.56 13.98
C HIS A 55 -5.27 12.48 12.84
N TYR A 56 -6.33 11.74 13.08
CA TYR A 56 -7.40 11.55 12.10
C TYR A 56 -8.73 11.98 12.70
N GLN A 57 -9.55 12.58 11.85
CA GLN A 57 -10.95 12.84 12.13
C GLN A 57 -11.80 11.91 11.28
N ASP A 58 -12.57 11.05 11.92
CA ASP A 58 -13.62 10.30 11.22
C ASP A 58 -14.79 11.22 10.90
N CYS A 59 -15.19 11.25 9.64
CA CYS A 59 -16.29 12.08 9.14
C CYS A 59 -17.53 11.25 8.77
N GLY A 60 -17.49 9.94 9.03
CA GLY A 60 -18.60 9.04 8.72
C GLY A 60 -18.73 8.70 7.24
N THR A 61 -19.94 8.45 6.78
CA THR A 61 -20.22 8.12 5.38
C THR A 61 -20.27 9.38 4.53
N ALA A 62 -19.42 9.46 3.50
CA ALA A 62 -19.42 10.54 2.52
C ALA A 62 -20.36 10.27 1.34
N ILE A 63 -20.21 9.08 0.72
CA ILE A 63 -21.08 8.66 -0.39
C ILE A 63 -21.82 7.39 0.06
N PRO A 64 -23.11 7.48 0.39
CA PRO A 64 -23.86 6.31 0.80
C PRO A 64 -24.09 5.35 -0.38
N ARG A 65 -24.10 4.05 -0.12
CA ARG A 65 -24.48 3.05 -1.10
C ARG A 65 -25.89 3.27 -1.63
N GLY A 66 -26.23 2.66 -2.76
CA GLY A 66 -27.62 2.53 -3.24
C GLY A 66 -28.39 1.46 -2.47
N SER A 67 -29.66 1.26 -2.86
CA SER A 67 -30.48 0.14 -2.38
C SER A 67 -29.95 -1.19 -2.94
N ASP A 68 -30.52 -2.30 -2.46
CA ASP A 68 -30.11 -3.63 -2.92
C ASP A 68 -30.45 -3.88 -4.40
N ASP A 69 -31.41 -3.14 -4.96
CA ASP A 69 -31.83 -3.22 -6.36
C ASP A 69 -31.10 -2.21 -7.27
N GLU A 70 -30.24 -1.35 -6.74
CA GLU A 70 -29.51 -0.35 -7.52
C GLU A 70 -28.10 -0.83 -7.92
N GLN A 71 -27.54 -0.21 -8.98
CA GLN A 71 -26.22 -0.58 -9.50
C GLN A 71 -25.13 -0.46 -8.45
N ASP A 72 -25.21 0.53 -7.59
CA ASP A 72 -24.26 0.80 -6.51
C ASP A 72 -24.74 0.25 -5.15
N GLN A 73 -25.27 -0.98 -5.17
CA GLN A 73 -25.49 -1.77 -3.95
C GLN A 73 -24.24 -1.75 -3.06
N PHE A 74 -23.05 -1.91 -3.64
CA PHE A 74 -21.75 -1.59 -3.08
C PHE A 74 -21.11 -0.46 -3.88
N ILE A 75 -20.38 0.42 -3.23
CA ILE A 75 -19.49 1.37 -3.91
C ILE A 75 -18.06 0.88 -3.77
N TYR A 76 -17.54 0.34 -4.88
CA TYR A 76 -16.14 -0.06 -5.00
C TYR A 76 -15.24 1.15 -5.25
N ALA A 77 -13.95 0.91 -5.47
CA ALA A 77 -12.99 1.98 -5.59
C ALA A 77 -13.22 2.90 -6.79
N GLY A 78 -12.54 4.02 -6.75
CA GLY A 78 -12.63 5.08 -7.74
C GLY A 78 -11.61 6.19 -7.48
N SER A 79 -11.93 7.42 -7.84
CA SER A 79 -11.07 8.59 -7.59
C SER A 79 -11.88 9.85 -7.35
N VAL A 80 -11.29 10.79 -6.64
CA VAL A 80 -11.81 12.15 -6.46
C VAL A 80 -10.96 13.11 -7.29
N PHE A 81 -11.62 13.98 -8.05
CA PHE A 81 -11.00 14.94 -8.94
C PHE A 81 -11.67 16.30 -8.80
N TYR A 82 -10.92 17.40 -8.93
CA TYR A 82 -11.46 18.75 -9.01
C TYR A 82 -11.35 19.27 -10.44
N GLY A 83 -12.49 19.63 -11.01
CA GLY A 83 -12.56 20.18 -12.35
C GLY A 83 -13.88 20.89 -12.60
N GLU A 84 -13.93 21.77 -13.61
CA GLU A 84 -15.16 22.51 -13.98
C GLU A 84 -15.85 23.19 -12.78
N GLY A 85 -15.06 23.59 -11.76
CA GLY A 85 -15.56 24.30 -10.58
C GLY A 85 -16.15 23.45 -9.46
N GLN A 86 -16.14 22.13 -9.59
CA GLN A 86 -16.69 21.18 -8.59
C GLN A 86 -15.73 20.04 -8.30
N TYR A 87 -15.97 19.34 -7.20
CA TYR A 87 -15.35 18.05 -6.91
C TYR A 87 -16.19 16.94 -7.53
N HIS A 88 -15.53 15.98 -8.16
CA HIS A 88 -16.12 14.84 -8.83
C HIS A 88 -15.60 13.57 -8.19
N ALA A 89 -16.48 12.66 -7.81
CA ALA A 89 -16.16 11.28 -7.46
C ALA A 89 -16.57 10.38 -8.62
N PHE A 90 -15.59 9.74 -9.25
CA PHE A 90 -15.82 8.67 -10.21
C PHE A 90 -15.59 7.36 -9.49
N TYR A 91 -16.59 6.49 -9.42
CA TYR A 91 -16.55 5.27 -8.64
C TYR A 91 -17.15 4.08 -9.36
N THR A 92 -16.87 2.90 -8.88
CA THR A 92 -17.45 1.67 -9.39
C THR A 92 -18.70 1.32 -8.57
N GLY A 93 -19.86 1.36 -9.20
CA GLY A 93 -21.09 0.76 -8.66
C GLY A 93 -21.08 -0.73 -8.92
N TYR A 94 -21.18 -1.51 -7.86
CA TYR A 94 -21.22 -2.97 -7.91
C TYR A 94 -22.53 -3.51 -7.34
N ASN A 95 -23.17 -4.37 -8.13
CA ASN A 95 -24.33 -5.13 -7.66
C ASN A 95 -24.08 -6.62 -7.88
N LYS A 96 -23.97 -7.37 -6.78
CA LYS A 96 -23.63 -8.79 -6.77
C LYS A 96 -24.69 -9.68 -7.41
N ASP A 97 -25.95 -9.20 -7.45
CA ASP A 97 -27.10 -9.96 -7.90
C ASP A 97 -27.38 -9.76 -9.41
N TYR A 98 -26.79 -8.74 -10.02
CA TYR A 98 -26.99 -8.40 -11.43
C TYR A 98 -26.51 -9.45 -12.44
N PRO A 99 -25.39 -10.19 -12.23
CA PRO A 99 -25.01 -11.28 -13.15
C PRO A 99 -26.08 -12.34 -13.32
N ALA A 100 -26.82 -12.69 -12.27
CA ALA A 100 -27.93 -13.63 -12.34
C ALA A 100 -29.10 -13.12 -13.21
N ALA A 101 -29.24 -11.79 -13.34
CA ALA A 101 -30.21 -11.12 -14.20
C ALA A 101 -29.68 -10.77 -15.60
N GLY A 102 -28.46 -11.23 -15.96
CA GLY A 102 -27.82 -10.93 -17.24
C GLY A 102 -27.36 -9.49 -17.40
N LYS A 103 -27.18 -8.76 -16.30
CA LYS A 103 -26.68 -7.38 -16.25
C LYS A 103 -25.22 -7.37 -15.79
N ALA A 104 -24.47 -6.34 -16.20
CA ALA A 104 -23.10 -6.13 -15.71
C ALA A 104 -23.10 -5.86 -14.20
N SER A 105 -22.29 -6.58 -13.45
CA SER A 105 -22.14 -6.34 -12.01
C SER A 105 -21.42 -5.02 -11.71
N GLN A 106 -20.51 -4.59 -12.56
CA GLN A 106 -19.67 -3.41 -12.37
C GLN A 106 -19.91 -2.37 -13.47
N VAL A 107 -20.22 -1.15 -13.05
CA VAL A 107 -20.43 0.01 -13.94
C VAL A 107 -19.82 1.24 -13.27
N LEU A 108 -19.14 2.10 -14.04
CA LEU A 108 -18.65 3.34 -13.47
C LEU A 108 -19.79 4.34 -13.27
N MET A 109 -19.80 4.96 -12.13
CA MET A 109 -20.81 5.93 -11.69
C MET A 109 -20.12 7.22 -11.21
N HIS A 110 -20.93 8.24 -10.96
CA HIS A 110 -20.43 9.59 -10.70
C HIS A 110 -21.26 10.30 -9.62
N ALA A 111 -20.58 11.05 -8.77
CA ALA A 111 -21.17 12.00 -7.82
C ALA A 111 -20.40 13.30 -7.84
N VAL A 112 -21.04 14.39 -7.41
CA VAL A 112 -20.43 15.73 -7.32
C VAL A 112 -20.58 16.31 -5.92
N SER A 113 -19.64 17.20 -5.56
CA SER A 113 -19.64 17.91 -4.29
C SER A 113 -19.06 19.31 -4.44
N ASP A 114 -19.50 20.25 -3.62
CA ASP A 114 -18.92 21.59 -3.52
C ASP A 114 -17.90 21.71 -2.37
N ASP A 115 -17.91 20.75 -1.42
CA ASP A 115 -17.16 20.87 -0.17
C ASP A 115 -16.30 19.64 0.21
N LEU A 116 -16.40 18.51 -0.51
CA LEU A 116 -15.80 17.21 -0.23
C LEU A 116 -16.49 16.39 0.88
N TYR A 117 -17.46 16.96 1.58
CA TYR A 117 -18.18 16.27 2.66
C TYR A 117 -19.56 15.80 2.25
N HIS A 118 -20.26 16.61 1.44
CA HIS A 118 -21.63 16.34 1.00
C HIS A 118 -21.63 16.04 -0.50
N TRP A 119 -22.08 14.86 -0.87
CA TRP A 119 -22.04 14.36 -2.24
C TRP A 119 -23.44 14.12 -2.78
N SER A 120 -23.66 14.56 -4.00
CA SER A 120 -24.88 14.32 -4.76
C SER A 120 -24.60 13.36 -5.90
N LYS A 121 -25.24 12.19 -5.90
CA LYS A 121 -25.22 11.26 -7.02
C LYS A 121 -26.03 11.86 -8.16
N SER A 122 -25.47 11.94 -9.35
CA SER A 122 -26.19 12.40 -10.52
C SER A 122 -27.11 11.31 -11.03
N HIS A 123 -28.42 11.56 -11.13
CA HIS A 123 -29.37 10.61 -11.69
C HIS A 123 -29.25 10.45 -13.21
N GLU A 124 -28.75 11.47 -13.90
CA GLU A 124 -28.31 11.41 -15.30
C GLU A 124 -26.88 10.92 -15.41
N SER A 125 -26.42 10.27 -14.36
CA SER A 125 -25.05 9.94 -14.09
C SER A 125 -24.44 9.15 -15.22
N LEU A 126 -23.22 9.53 -15.48
CA LEU A 126 -22.22 8.78 -16.19
C LEU A 126 -22.33 7.29 -15.79
N LYS A 127 -22.89 6.50 -16.68
CA LYS A 127 -22.90 5.04 -16.56
C LYS A 127 -22.02 4.49 -17.65
N LEU A 128 -20.71 4.43 -17.39
CA LEU A 128 -19.78 3.82 -18.33
C LEU A 128 -19.74 2.32 -18.08
N SER A 129 -20.54 1.62 -18.85
CA SER A 129 -20.64 0.17 -18.84
C SER A 129 -19.41 -0.48 -19.51
N PRO A 130 -19.13 -1.76 -19.19
CA PRO A 130 -18.13 -2.54 -19.90
C PRO A 130 -18.35 -2.50 -21.42
N GLN A 131 -17.26 -2.34 -22.15
CA GLN A 131 -17.28 -2.23 -23.62
C GLN A 131 -17.14 -3.61 -24.26
N GLU A 132 -17.48 -3.72 -25.55
CA GLU A 132 -17.35 -4.96 -26.30
C GLU A 132 -15.90 -5.46 -26.28
N GLY A 133 -15.71 -6.76 -26.03
CA GLY A 133 -14.39 -7.39 -25.90
C GLY A 133 -13.83 -7.42 -24.48
N TYR A 134 -14.50 -6.79 -23.52
CA TYR A 134 -14.12 -6.80 -22.11
C TYR A 134 -15.11 -7.58 -21.25
N ASP A 135 -14.64 -8.03 -20.09
CA ASP A 135 -15.43 -8.77 -19.13
C ASP A 135 -16.41 -7.84 -18.39
N VAL A 136 -17.64 -8.29 -18.20
CA VAL A 136 -18.70 -7.48 -17.59
C VAL A 136 -18.64 -7.41 -16.07
N ASP A 137 -17.84 -8.28 -15.45
CA ASP A 137 -17.67 -8.38 -14.00
C ASP A 137 -16.29 -7.95 -13.51
N GLU A 138 -15.44 -7.47 -14.45
CA GLU A 138 -14.07 -7.01 -14.17
C GLU A 138 -13.82 -5.67 -14.88
N TRP A 139 -14.51 -4.61 -14.38
CA TRP A 139 -14.53 -3.27 -14.95
C TRP A 139 -14.66 -2.23 -13.85
N ARG A 140 -13.53 -1.77 -13.27
CA ARG A 140 -13.55 -1.01 -12.02
C ARG A 140 -12.39 -0.05 -11.81
N ASP A 141 -12.48 0.68 -10.71
CA ASP A 141 -11.44 1.51 -10.10
C ASP A 141 -11.01 2.70 -10.99
N PRO A 142 -11.96 3.55 -11.44
CA PRO A 142 -11.63 4.67 -12.31
C PRO A 142 -10.69 5.68 -11.63
N MET A 143 -9.74 6.18 -12.40
CA MET A 143 -8.85 7.29 -12.05
C MET A 143 -8.93 8.37 -13.12
N VAL A 144 -9.17 9.61 -12.70
CA VAL A 144 -9.26 10.76 -13.61
C VAL A 144 -8.08 11.70 -13.39
N ILE A 145 -7.47 12.12 -14.50
CA ILE A 145 -6.44 13.15 -14.51
C ILE A 145 -6.73 14.20 -15.57
N ARG A 146 -6.08 15.36 -15.46
CA ARG A 146 -6.00 16.32 -16.53
C ARG A 146 -4.83 15.98 -17.45
N ASP A 147 -5.11 15.75 -18.73
CA ASP A 147 -4.14 15.61 -19.81
C ASP A 147 -3.90 17.03 -20.39
N GLU A 148 -2.90 17.73 -19.84
CA GLU A 148 -2.60 19.10 -20.19
C GLU A 148 -2.09 19.24 -21.63
N ASP A 149 -1.36 18.25 -22.12
CA ASP A 149 -0.79 18.25 -23.47
C ASP A 149 -1.88 18.25 -24.55
N HIS A 150 -2.98 17.53 -24.29
CA HIS A 150 -4.13 17.46 -25.19
C HIS A 150 -5.33 18.31 -24.75
N LYS A 151 -5.21 19.06 -23.63
CA LYS A 151 -6.26 19.93 -23.06
C LYS A 151 -7.59 19.21 -22.81
N ARG A 152 -7.54 17.94 -22.35
CA ARG A 152 -8.69 17.08 -22.11
C ARG A 152 -8.57 16.39 -20.77
N TYR A 153 -9.63 15.74 -20.35
CA TYR A 153 -9.62 14.81 -19.22
C TYR A 153 -9.38 13.39 -19.73
N LEU A 154 -8.57 12.64 -18.99
CA LEU A 154 -8.28 11.23 -19.22
C LEU A 154 -8.79 10.44 -18.01
N LEU A 155 -9.65 9.48 -18.26
CA LEU A 155 -10.08 8.49 -17.28
C LEU A 155 -9.47 7.15 -17.66
N ILE A 156 -8.76 6.54 -16.74
CA ILE A 156 -8.29 5.15 -16.86
C ILE A 156 -9.01 4.28 -15.83
N LEU A 157 -9.16 2.99 -16.10
CA LEU A 157 -9.72 2.02 -15.17
C LEU A 157 -9.13 0.64 -15.42
N GLY A 158 -9.24 -0.21 -14.40
CA GLY A 158 -8.91 -1.62 -14.51
C GLY A 158 -10.00 -2.40 -15.24
N ALA A 159 -9.59 -3.25 -16.16
CA ALA A 159 -10.45 -4.11 -16.94
C ALA A 159 -9.81 -5.48 -17.18
N ARG A 160 -10.59 -6.41 -17.63
CA ARG A 160 -10.13 -7.72 -18.08
C ARG A 160 -10.65 -8.01 -19.48
N LYS A 161 -9.82 -8.61 -20.32
CA LYS A 161 -10.25 -9.11 -21.62
C LYS A 161 -11.32 -10.20 -21.45
N LYS A 162 -12.38 -10.16 -22.25
CA LYS A 162 -13.43 -11.17 -22.27
C LYS A 162 -12.87 -12.55 -22.59
N GLY A 163 -13.38 -13.57 -21.91
CA GLY A 163 -12.98 -14.96 -22.11
C GLY A 163 -12.36 -15.60 -20.87
N PRO A 164 -11.64 -16.73 -21.02
CA PRO A 164 -11.04 -17.42 -19.88
C PRO A 164 -10.13 -16.52 -19.06
N LYS A 165 -10.23 -16.60 -17.74
CA LYS A 165 -9.39 -15.86 -16.79
C LYS A 165 -7.98 -16.47 -16.81
N THR A 166 -6.99 -15.69 -17.22
CA THR A 166 -5.58 -16.09 -17.25
C THR A 166 -4.69 -14.97 -16.72
N ALA A 167 -3.43 -15.27 -16.45
CA ALA A 167 -2.44 -14.28 -15.99
C ALA A 167 -2.05 -13.25 -17.08
N GLN A 168 -2.73 -13.21 -18.24
CA GLN A 168 -2.45 -12.29 -19.35
C GLN A 168 -3.67 -11.44 -19.74
N THR A 169 -4.77 -11.55 -19.00
CA THR A 169 -6.05 -10.93 -19.39
C THR A 169 -6.25 -9.52 -18.86
N GLY A 170 -5.46 -9.09 -17.88
CA GLY A 170 -5.54 -7.74 -17.29
C GLY A 170 -5.28 -6.63 -18.30
N ARG A 171 -6.05 -5.57 -18.18
CA ARG A 171 -6.00 -4.37 -19.02
C ARG A 171 -6.18 -3.13 -18.17
N THR A 172 -5.48 -2.08 -18.51
CA THR A 172 -5.89 -0.73 -18.15
C THR A 172 -6.46 -0.11 -19.42
N VAL A 173 -7.70 0.33 -19.38
CA VAL A 173 -8.39 0.96 -20.52
C VAL A 173 -8.59 2.44 -20.28
N LYS A 174 -8.92 3.21 -21.33
CA LYS A 174 -9.04 4.66 -21.24
C LYS A 174 -10.28 5.21 -21.92
N PHE A 175 -10.78 6.30 -21.32
CA PHE A 175 -11.75 7.20 -21.89
C PHE A 175 -11.21 8.61 -21.89
N THR A 176 -11.70 9.46 -22.78
CA THR A 176 -11.39 10.89 -22.83
C THR A 176 -12.65 11.73 -22.78
N SER A 177 -12.53 12.93 -22.20
CA SER A 177 -13.61 13.91 -22.10
C SER A 177 -13.07 15.34 -22.18
N ASN A 178 -13.89 16.27 -22.65
CA ASN A 178 -13.58 17.70 -22.62
C ASN A 178 -14.32 18.43 -21.49
N ASP A 179 -15.29 17.79 -20.83
CA ASP A 179 -16.23 18.46 -19.92
C ASP A 179 -16.57 17.63 -18.67
N LEU A 180 -15.90 16.49 -18.42
CA LEU A 180 -16.16 15.53 -17.33
C LEU A 180 -17.56 14.88 -17.38
N LYS A 181 -18.36 15.14 -18.39
CA LYS A 181 -19.72 14.64 -18.55
C LYS A 181 -19.85 13.66 -19.72
N HIS A 182 -19.26 14.01 -20.85
CA HIS A 182 -19.31 13.19 -22.06
C HIS A 182 -17.97 12.51 -22.26
N TRP A 183 -17.97 11.18 -22.19
CA TRP A 183 -16.78 10.36 -22.25
C TRP A 183 -16.78 9.51 -23.53
N LYS A 184 -15.64 9.50 -24.21
CA LYS A 184 -15.40 8.66 -25.37
C LYS A 184 -14.45 7.54 -25.01
N PHE A 185 -14.82 6.29 -25.29
CA PHE A 185 -13.94 5.14 -25.12
C PHE A 185 -12.84 5.17 -26.19
N GLU A 186 -11.58 4.97 -25.76
CA GLU A 186 -10.41 5.02 -26.63
C GLU A 186 -9.64 3.68 -26.66
N GLY A 187 -10.16 2.63 -26.01
CA GLY A 187 -9.54 1.30 -25.97
C GLY A 187 -8.52 1.13 -24.85
N ASP A 188 -7.56 0.23 -25.08
CA ASP A 188 -6.51 -0.08 -24.12
C ASP A 188 -5.57 1.12 -23.92
N PHE A 189 -5.29 1.45 -22.64
CA PHE A 189 -4.22 2.37 -22.24
C PHE A 189 -2.91 1.61 -22.05
N TRP A 190 -2.97 0.48 -21.32
CA TRP A 190 -1.83 -0.38 -21.06
C TRP A 190 -2.27 -1.84 -21.05
N ALA A 191 -1.73 -2.61 -21.99
CA ALA A 191 -2.12 -4.00 -22.25
C ALA A 191 -0.89 -4.89 -22.49
N PRO A 192 -0.02 -5.04 -21.45
CA PRO A 192 1.27 -5.73 -21.62
C PRO A 192 1.16 -7.24 -21.73
N GLY A 193 -0.01 -7.84 -21.51
CA GLY A 193 -0.17 -9.27 -21.37
C GLY A 193 0.36 -9.80 -20.04
N LEU A 194 0.29 -8.97 -19.01
CA LEU A 194 0.67 -9.27 -17.62
C LEU A 194 -0.56 -9.22 -16.73
N PHE A 195 -0.57 -10.11 -15.72
CA PHE A 195 -1.57 -10.17 -14.65
C PHE A 195 -2.98 -10.54 -15.12
N THR A 196 -3.76 -11.05 -14.19
CA THR A 196 -5.17 -11.41 -14.46
C THR A 196 -6.04 -10.15 -14.55
N MET A 197 -5.78 -9.17 -13.71
CA MET A 197 -6.49 -7.90 -13.62
C MET A 197 -5.52 -6.80 -13.26
N HIS A 198 -5.82 -5.58 -13.65
CA HIS A 198 -5.14 -4.36 -13.20
C HIS A 198 -6.08 -3.60 -12.28
N GLU A 199 -5.98 -3.84 -10.97
CA GLU A 199 -6.80 -3.13 -9.98
C GLU A 199 -6.17 -1.79 -9.61
N MET A 200 -7.00 -0.86 -9.12
CA MET A 200 -6.57 0.43 -8.57
C MET A 200 -5.57 1.19 -9.45
N PRO A 201 -5.79 1.31 -10.77
CA PRO A 201 -4.84 2.03 -11.60
C PRO A 201 -4.67 3.47 -11.11
N ASP A 202 -3.42 3.91 -10.97
CA ASP A 202 -3.07 5.29 -10.66
C ASP A 202 -2.15 5.85 -11.76
N LEU A 203 -2.25 7.15 -12.03
CA LEU A 203 -1.50 7.79 -13.10
C LEU A 203 -1.13 9.21 -12.71
N PHE A 204 0.16 9.51 -12.67
CA PHE A 204 0.65 10.82 -12.29
C PHE A 204 1.99 11.16 -12.94
N LYS A 205 2.31 12.44 -12.94
CA LYS A 205 3.61 12.97 -13.36
C LYS A 205 4.41 13.45 -12.15
N MET A 206 5.71 13.12 -12.13
CA MET A 206 6.67 13.67 -11.18
C MET A 206 7.98 13.97 -11.92
N GLY A 207 8.42 15.23 -11.87
CA GLY A 207 9.50 15.69 -12.73
C GLY A 207 9.15 15.45 -14.21
N ASP A 208 10.08 14.84 -14.95
CA ASP A 208 9.91 14.55 -16.38
C ASP A 208 9.31 13.18 -16.67
N TRP A 209 8.87 12.44 -15.65
CA TRP A 209 8.38 11.08 -15.78
C TRP A 209 6.91 10.97 -15.45
N TRP A 210 6.18 10.18 -16.25
CA TRP A 210 4.88 9.63 -15.95
C TRP A 210 5.03 8.29 -15.23
N TYR A 211 4.15 8.02 -14.27
CA TYR A 211 4.09 6.78 -13.53
C TYR A 211 2.69 6.22 -13.60
N HIS A 212 2.61 4.93 -13.94
CA HIS A 212 1.37 4.16 -13.94
C HIS A 212 1.51 3.04 -12.92
N ILE A 213 0.66 3.04 -11.90
CA ILE A 213 0.60 2.03 -10.84
C ILE A 213 -0.59 1.13 -11.11
N VAL A 214 -0.45 -0.15 -10.83
CA VAL A 214 -1.55 -1.11 -10.74
C VAL A 214 -1.32 -2.04 -9.56
N THR A 215 -2.41 -2.55 -8.98
CA THR A 215 -2.38 -3.65 -8.02
C THR A 215 -2.76 -4.93 -8.75
N GLU A 216 -2.03 -6.00 -8.49
CA GLU A 216 -2.24 -7.30 -9.09
C GLU A 216 -2.36 -8.40 -8.02
N TYR A 217 -3.09 -9.46 -8.29
CA TYR A 217 -3.32 -10.57 -7.37
C TYR A 217 -3.04 -11.96 -7.97
N SER A 218 -2.54 -12.00 -9.19
CA SER A 218 -2.37 -13.24 -9.94
C SER A 218 -0.98 -13.87 -9.85
N ASN A 219 0.01 -13.08 -9.46
CA ASN A 219 1.41 -13.54 -9.39
C ASN A 219 1.93 -13.50 -7.94
N LYS A 220 2.01 -12.31 -7.36
CA LYS A 220 2.62 -12.14 -6.02
C LYS A 220 1.69 -11.45 -5.01
N HIS A 221 0.52 -11.02 -5.40
CA HIS A 221 -0.28 -10.05 -4.66
C HIS A 221 0.54 -8.81 -4.33
N GLY A 222 0.42 -7.76 -5.08
CA GLY A 222 1.21 -6.59 -4.81
C GLY A 222 0.97 -5.46 -5.79
N MET A 223 1.62 -4.36 -5.49
CA MET A 223 1.55 -3.16 -6.31
C MET A 223 2.80 -3.07 -7.16
N VAL A 224 2.59 -2.83 -8.45
CA VAL A 224 3.69 -2.60 -9.39
C VAL A 224 3.50 -1.28 -10.11
N TYR A 225 4.59 -0.66 -10.55
CA TYR A 225 4.52 0.54 -11.36
C TYR A 225 5.35 0.44 -12.63
N ARG A 226 4.99 1.26 -13.59
CA ARG A 226 5.72 1.50 -14.83
C ARG A 226 6.00 2.98 -14.95
N MET A 227 7.07 3.34 -15.67
CA MET A 227 7.48 4.72 -15.87
C MET A 227 7.69 5.03 -17.34
N SER A 228 7.37 6.26 -17.77
CA SER A 228 7.51 6.71 -19.15
C SER A 228 7.78 8.20 -19.23
N ARG A 229 8.39 8.65 -20.32
CA ARG A 229 8.53 10.08 -20.64
C ARG A 229 7.27 10.66 -21.32
N SER A 230 6.34 9.78 -21.75
CA SER A 230 5.10 10.15 -22.43
C SER A 230 3.92 9.34 -21.92
N LEU A 231 2.73 9.91 -21.93
CA LEU A 231 1.48 9.18 -21.67
C LEU A 231 1.23 8.03 -22.65
N ASP A 232 1.75 8.16 -23.87
CA ASP A 232 1.61 7.12 -24.91
C ASP A 232 2.66 6.02 -24.80
N GLY A 233 3.54 6.10 -23.80
CA GLY A 233 4.62 5.15 -23.59
C GLY A 233 5.89 5.48 -24.43
N PRO A 234 6.83 4.55 -24.59
CA PRO A 234 6.79 3.20 -24.01
C PRO A 234 6.87 3.21 -22.48
N TRP A 235 6.16 2.29 -21.85
CA TRP A 235 6.15 2.10 -20.39
C TRP A 235 7.28 1.16 -19.97
N LEU A 236 8.24 1.69 -19.24
CA LEU A 236 9.46 0.99 -18.80
C LEU A 236 9.24 0.36 -17.43
N THR A 237 9.85 -0.81 -17.23
CA THR A 237 9.92 -1.48 -15.92
C THR A 237 11.22 -1.09 -15.23
N PRO A 238 11.21 -0.45 -14.04
CA PRO A 238 12.43 -0.19 -13.27
C PRO A 238 12.98 -1.49 -12.66
N TYR A 239 14.19 -1.44 -12.10
CA TYR A 239 14.82 -2.60 -11.45
C TYR A 239 13.97 -3.15 -10.31
N ASP A 240 13.41 -2.28 -9.48
CA ASP A 240 12.43 -2.59 -8.45
C ASP A 240 11.14 -1.85 -8.81
N ASP A 241 10.15 -2.57 -9.28
CA ASP A 241 8.88 -2.04 -9.77
C ASP A 241 7.74 -2.08 -8.74
N ALA A 242 8.06 -2.43 -7.49
CA ALA A 242 7.12 -2.46 -6.40
C ALA A 242 7.42 -1.39 -5.34
N PHE A 243 6.46 -1.07 -4.48
CA PHE A 243 6.65 -0.16 -3.35
C PHE A 243 6.82 -0.92 -2.04
N ASP A 244 6.27 -2.14 -1.98
CA ASP A 244 6.25 -2.97 -0.79
C ASP A 244 6.15 -4.46 -1.19
N GLY A 245 6.05 -5.36 -0.20
CA GLY A 245 5.77 -6.77 -0.39
C GLY A 245 4.28 -7.06 -0.49
N SER A 246 3.91 -8.36 -0.48
CA SER A 246 2.52 -8.82 -0.58
C SER A 246 1.63 -8.47 0.61
N ALA A 247 2.20 -8.00 1.72
CA ALA A 247 1.46 -7.46 2.87
C ALA A 247 1.13 -5.97 2.72
N TYR A 248 1.06 -5.45 1.50
CA TYR A 248 0.64 -4.06 1.24
C TYR A 248 -0.15 -4.00 -0.06
N TYR A 249 -1.35 -3.40 -0.03
CA TYR A 249 -2.30 -3.57 -1.13
C TYR A 249 -3.05 -2.29 -1.49
N ALA A 250 -3.53 -2.23 -2.74
CA ALA A 250 -4.51 -1.28 -3.29
C ALA A 250 -4.12 0.20 -3.11
N GLY A 251 -2.83 0.52 -3.26
CA GLY A 251 -2.36 1.89 -3.05
C GLY A 251 -2.64 2.81 -4.23
N ARG A 252 -3.10 4.01 -3.92
CA ARG A 252 -3.16 5.18 -4.80
C ARG A 252 -2.32 6.30 -4.25
N THR A 253 -2.00 7.28 -5.07
CA THR A 253 -1.15 8.40 -4.63
C THR A 253 -1.89 9.73 -4.71
N PHE A 254 -1.48 10.65 -3.84
CA PHE A 254 -1.83 12.06 -3.96
C PHE A 254 -0.65 12.95 -3.58
N ALA A 255 -0.47 14.03 -4.33
CA ALA A 255 0.56 15.02 -4.04
C ALA A 255 -0.04 16.27 -3.41
N LEU A 256 0.48 16.68 -2.26
CA LEU A 256 0.08 17.91 -1.58
C LEU A 256 1.31 18.57 -0.94
N ASN A 257 1.45 19.88 -1.11
CA ASN A 257 2.53 20.68 -0.52
C ASN A 257 3.95 20.15 -0.83
N GLY A 258 4.16 19.60 -2.03
CA GLY A 258 5.47 19.08 -2.47
C GLY A 258 5.77 17.65 -2.02
N HIS A 259 4.89 17.00 -1.27
CA HIS A 259 5.01 15.62 -0.85
C HIS A 259 4.01 14.74 -1.61
N ARG A 260 4.48 13.61 -2.15
CA ARG A 260 3.59 12.60 -2.70
C ARG A 260 3.48 11.44 -1.73
N VAL A 261 2.28 11.15 -1.34
CA VAL A 261 1.97 10.06 -0.41
C VAL A 261 1.29 8.93 -1.16
N LEU A 262 1.67 7.70 -0.85
CA LEU A 262 1.04 6.46 -1.26
C LEU A 262 0.06 6.02 -0.17
N PHE A 263 -1.18 5.81 -0.54
CA PHE A 263 -2.29 5.45 0.35
C PHE A 263 -2.69 4.01 0.10
N GLY A 264 -2.13 3.09 0.86
CA GLY A 264 -2.47 1.68 0.81
C GLY A 264 -2.72 1.11 2.20
N TRP A 265 -3.02 -0.15 2.28
CA TRP A 265 -3.35 -0.81 3.54
C TRP A 265 -2.62 -2.15 3.69
N VAL A 266 -2.36 -2.49 4.96
CA VAL A 266 -1.78 -3.78 5.36
C VAL A 266 -2.92 -4.72 5.74
N PRO A 267 -3.12 -5.82 4.99
CA PRO A 267 -4.22 -6.76 5.22
C PRO A 267 -4.12 -7.42 6.60
N THR A 268 -5.27 -7.82 7.11
CA THR A 268 -5.30 -8.77 8.23
C THR A 268 -5.21 -10.20 7.71
N LYS A 269 -4.97 -11.15 8.62
CA LYS A 269 -5.02 -12.58 8.31
C LYS A 269 -6.25 -13.21 8.94
N ILE A 270 -6.78 -14.24 8.31
CA ILE A 270 -7.96 -14.97 8.76
C ILE A 270 -7.78 -15.41 10.22
N GLY A 271 -8.73 -15.05 11.06
CA GLY A 271 -8.72 -15.37 12.48
C GLY A 271 -7.62 -14.70 13.29
N ASN A 272 -6.92 -13.68 12.76
CA ASN A 272 -5.76 -13.06 13.38
C ASN A 272 -4.66 -14.09 13.74
N ASP A 273 -4.42 -15.03 12.85
CA ASP A 273 -3.43 -16.08 12.99
C ASP A 273 -2.32 -15.96 11.95
N ASP A 274 -1.05 -15.97 12.39
CA ASP A 274 0.12 -15.83 11.52
C ASP A 274 0.25 -16.95 10.49
N THR A 275 -0.32 -18.10 10.74
CA THR A 275 -0.28 -19.26 9.84
C THR A 275 -1.36 -19.26 8.77
N HIS A 276 -2.31 -18.32 8.86
CA HIS A 276 -3.40 -18.21 7.93
C HIS A 276 -3.11 -17.21 6.80
N ASN A 277 -3.88 -17.31 5.72
CA ASN A 277 -3.80 -16.41 4.58
C ASN A 277 -4.26 -15.00 4.94
N TYR A 278 -3.76 -14.03 4.18
CA TYR A 278 -4.31 -12.68 4.19
C TYR A 278 -5.75 -12.69 3.69
N GLU A 279 -6.54 -11.77 4.23
CA GLU A 279 -7.89 -11.49 3.77
C GLU A 279 -8.07 -9.99 3.50
N TRP A 280 -9.02 -9.65 2.64
CA TRP A 280 -9.26 -8.27 2.18
C TRP A 280 -9.58 -7.32 3.33
N GLY A 281 -9.02 -6.12 3.26
CA GLY A 281 -9.16 -5.07 4.25
C GLY A 281 -8.15 -5.22 5.41
N GLY A 282 -7.89 -4.13 6.09
CA GLY A 282 -6.92 -4.12 7.18
C GLY A 282 -6.75 -2.75 7.81
N THR A 283 -5.50 -2.30 7.86
CA THR A 283 -5.08 -1.04 8.50
C THR A 283 -4.40 -0.15 7.46
N PHE A 284 -4.80 1.09 7.38
CA PHE A 284 -4.16 2.09 6.51
C PHE A 284 -2.73 2.38 6.96
N VAL A 285 -1.78 2.29 6.02
CA VAL A 285 -0.35 2.60 6.25
C VAL A 285 0.15 3.50 5.11
N PRO A 286 0.49 4.76 5.37
CA PRO A 286 1.00 5.66 4.34
C PRO A 286 2.51 5.51 4.13
N HIS A 287 2.98 5.67 2.89
CA HIS A 287 4.39 5.88 2.56
C HIS A 287 4.58 7.22 1.84
N GLU A 288 5.67 7.93 2.10
CA GLU A 288 6.07 9.05 1.26
C GLU A 288 6.89 8.53 0.08
N LEU A 289 6.47 8.89 -1.14
CA LEU A 289 7.21 8.55 -2.37
C LEU A 289 8.14 9.70 -2.77
N TYR A 290 9.32 9.35 -3.25
CA TYR A 290 10.26 10.28 -3.83
C TYR A 290 10.88 9.71 -5.10
N GLN A 291 11.31 10.60 -5.99
CA GLN A 291 11.97 10.22 -7.24
C GLN A 291 13.48 10.11 -7.03
N ARG A 292 14.06 8.99 -7.44
CA ARG A 292 15.51 8.80 -7.47
C ARG A 292 16.12 9.48 -8.71
N PRO A 293 17.46 9.69 -8.77
CA PRO A 293 18.12 10.34 -9.91
C PRO A 293 17.88 9.66 -11.26
N ASP A 294 17.68 8.36 -11.29
CA ASP A 294 17.38 7.57 -12.49
C ASP A 294 15.90 7.64 -12.91
N GLY A 295 15.06 8.35 -12.15
CA GLY A 295 13.65 8.46 -12.36
C GLY A 295 12.83 7.36 -11.65
N SER A 296 13.44 6.31 -11.13
CA SER A 296 12.71 5.30 -10.34
C SER A 296 12.17 5.88 -9.03
N LEU A 297 11.14 5.25 -8.45
CA LEU A 297 10.53 5.71 -7.21
C LEU A 297 11.08 4.96 -6.00
N GLY A 298 11.24 5.68 -4.91
CA GLY A 298 11.53 5.14 -3.59
C GLY A 298 10.44 5.47 -2.60
N ALA A 299 10.30 4.61 -1.57
CA ALA A 299 9.40 4.80 -0.45
C ALA A 299 10.17 5.07 0.84
N LYS A 300 9.67 5.98 1.66
CA LYS A 300 10.21 6.30 2.99
C LYS A 300 9.06 6.59 3.97
N PRO A 301 9.30 6.53 5.30
CA PRO A 301 8.28 6.91 6.25
C PRO A 301 8.01 8.43 6.16
N LEU A 302 6.79 8.83 6.49
CA LEU A 302 6.49 10.25 6.67
C LEU A 302 7.18 10.76 7.96
N ASN A 303 7.75 11.96 7.90
CA ASN A 303 8.40 12.58 9.06
C ASN A 303 7.47 12.72 10.27
N SER A 304 6.19 12.98 10.04
CA SER A 304 5.19 13.08 11.09
C SER A 304 5.03 11.77 11.88
N LEU A 305 5.03 10.62 11.20
CA LEU A 305 5.00 9.31 11.86
C LEU A 305 6.24 9.10 12.73
N CYS A 306 7.44 9.40 12.21
CA CYS A 306 8.67 9.31 12.98
C CYS A 306 8.66 10.23 14.21
N ASN A 307 8.10 11.43 14.07
CA ASN A 307 7.99 12.42 15.14
C ASN A 307 6.90 12.11 16.17
N ALA A 308 6.02 11.16 15.92
CA ALA A 308 4.96 10.76 16.86
C ALA A 308 5.48 10.00 18.09
N PHE A 309 6.67 9.42 18.00
CA PHE A 309 7.26 8.63 19.08
C PHE A 309 7.86 9.50 20.19
N ASN A 310 7.93 8.96 21.39
CA ASN A 310 8.66 9.54 22.50
C ASN A 310 10.14 9.78 22.13
N PRO A 311 10.88 10.62 22.90
CA PRO A 311 12.30 10.84 22.63
C PRO A 311 13.11 9.54 22.57
N ALA A 312 13.90 9.40 21.51
CA ALA A 312 14.69 8.22 21.28
C ALA A 312 15.85 8.08 22.27
N GLN A 313 16.09 6.86 22.73
CA GLN A 313 17.24 6.48 23.53
C GLN A 313 18.37 6.02 22.60
N LYS A 314 19.57 6.54 22.83
CA LYS A 314 20.77 6.13 22.09
C LYS A 314 21.24 4.75 22.56
N ILE A 315 21.58 3.89 21.63
CA ILE A 315 22.24 2.62 21.84
C ILE A 315 23.71 2.78 21.44
N ASN A 316 24.62 2.21 22.22
CA ASN A 316 26.06 2.30 21.94
C ASN A 316 26.40 1.63 20.60
N ASN A 317 27.38 2.19 19.91
CA ASN A 317 27.92 1.56 18.70
C ASN A 317 28.35 0.13 18.98
N MET A 318 28.09 -0.77 18.05
CA MET A 318 28.32 -2.19 18.20
C MET A 318 29.03 -2.76 16.98
N CYS A 319 30.00 -3.64 17.23
CA CYS A 319 30.58 -4.49 16.19
C CYS A 319 30.27 -5.94 16.52
N ILE A 320 29.78 -6.69 15.53
CA ILE A 320 29.57 -8.13 15.65
C ILE A 320 30.22 -8.84 14.46
N ARG A 321 30.75 -10.05 14.71
CA ARG A 321 31.42 -10.88 13.71
C ARG A 321 30.83 -12.28 13.72
N GLY A 322 30.51 -12.79 12.53
CA GLY A 322 30.11 -14.17 12.30
C GLY A 322 31.23 -14.91 11.57
N ASP A 323 31.89 -15.83 12.24
CA ASP A 323 33.00 -16.60 11.68
C ASP A 323 32.47 -18.00 11.28
N GLY A 324 31.78 -18.08 10.15
CA GLY A 324 31.19 -19.31 9.63
C GLY A 324 29.95 -19.80 10.40
N LYS A 325 29.37 -18.94 11.27
CA LYS A 325 28.14 -19.20 12.00
C LYS A 325 27.33 -17.92 12.20
N GLN A 326 26.07 -18.09 12.47
CA GLN A 326 25.20 -16.96 12.82
C GLN A 326 25.49 -16.51 14.26
N ILE A 327 25.74 -15.22 14.43
CA ILE A 327 25.85 -14.56 15.73
C ILE A 327 24.71 -13.55 15.83
N ALA A 328 24.03 -13.55 16.97
CA ALA A 328 23.00 -12.53 17.30
C ALA A 328 23.38 -11.84 18.61
N LYS A 329 22.99 -10.57 18.73
CA LYS A 329 23.14 -9.77 19.95
C LYS A 329 21.90 -8.90 20.15
N ALA A 330 21.44 -8.85 21.39
CA ALA A 330 20.34 -7.97 21.77
C ALA A 330 20.78 -6.49 21.63
N LEU A 331 19.97 -5.72 20.93
CA LEU A 331 20.02 -4.26 20.86
C LEU A 331 19.16 -3.64 21.95
N SER A 332 18.03 -4.28 22.22
CA SER A 332 17.11 -3.90 23.28
C SER A 332 16.43 -5.16 23.82
N PRO A 333 16.58 -5.47 25.12
CA PRO A 333 15.95 -6.64 25.72
C PRO A 333 14.42 -6.50 25.86
N SER A 334 13.89 -5.28 25.77
CA SER A 334 12.46 -5.00 25.76
C SER A 334 12.16 -3.79 24.89
N CYS A 335 11.35 -3.97 23.87
CA CYS A 335 10.95 -2.92 22.93
C CYS A 335 9.53 -2.44 23.17
N GLY A 336 8.67 -3.30 23.75
CA GLY A 336 7.22 -3.07 23.79
C GLY A 336 6.58 -3.25 22.41
N ASP A 337 5.28 -3.00 22.35
CA ASP A 337 4.47 -3.25 21.16
C ASP A 337 4.51 -2.08 20.15
N ILE A 338 5.00 -0.91 20.55
CA ILE A 338 5.06 0.28 19.72
C ILE A 338 6.42 0.93 19.87
N PHE A 339 7.21 0.90 18.80
CA PHE A 339 8.52 1.53 18.80
C PHE A 339 8.98 1.92 17.39
N ALA A 340 9.89 2.88 17.33
CA ALA A 340 10.67 3.20 16.16
C ALA A 340 12.15 2.96 16.46
N PHE A 341 12.82 2.28 15.56
CA PHE A 341 14.25 1.97 15.64
C PHE A 341 14.94 2.48 14.39
N GLU A 342 16.13 3.03 14.55
CA GLU A 342 16.97 3.41 13.42
C GLU A 342 18.45 3.17 13.72
N THR A 343 19.20 2.90 12.68
CA THR A 343 20.63 2.64 12.75
C THR A 343 21.29 2.81 11.38
N ASP A 344 22.55 3.16 11.37
CA ASP A 344 23.42 3.03 10.22
C ASP A 344 24.20 1.73 10.33
N VAL A 345 24.06 0.86 9.33
CA VAL A 345 24.75 -0.43 9.26
C VAL A 345 25.81 -0.40 8.17
N GLU A 346 27.05 -0.68 8.57
CA GLU A 346 28.16 -0.94 7.67
C GLU A 346 28.54 -2.40 7.79
N PHE A 347 28.63 -3.13 6.69
CA PHE A 347 29.02 -4.54 6.66
C PHE A 347 30.27 -4.76 5.83
N SER A 348 31.12 -5.74 6.27
CA SER A 348 32.36 -6.07 5.57
C SER A 348 32.11 -6.88 4.30
N ASP A 349 33.07 -6.85 3.39
CA ASP A 349 33.11 -7.79 2.28
C ASP A 349 33.07 -9.24 2.80
N GLY A 350 32.38 -10.12 2.07
CA GLY A 350 32.18 -11.50 2.46
C GLY A 350 30.99 -11.75 3.41
N THR A 351 30.36 -10.70 3.92
CA THR A 351 29.09 -10.85 4.66
C THR A 351 28.05 -11.48 3.76
N ARG A 352 27.37 -12.53 4.24
CA ARG A 352 26.32 -13.22 3.47
C ARG A 352 24.94 -12.68 3.79
N THR A 353 24.58 -12.73 5.06
CA THR A 353 23.27 -12.31 5.54
C THR A 353 23.42 -11.60 6.86
N PHE A 354 22.70 -10.51 7.02
CA PHE A 354 22.51 -9.87 8.30
C PHE A 354 21.06 -9.41 8.44
N GLY A 355 20.67 -9.00 9.63
CA GLY A 355 19.32 -8.48 9.81
C GLY A 355 18.95 -8.23 11.25
N PHE A 356 17.65 -8.02 11.45
CA PHE A 356 17.07 -7.73 12.75
C PHE A 356 16.02 -8.80 13.10
N ARG A 357 16.05 -9.25 14.37
CA ARG A 357 15.04 -10.12 14.95
C ARG A 357 14.14 -9.29 15.83
N LEU A 358 12.86 -9.34 15.59
CA LEU A 358 11.84 -8.62 16.32
C LEU A 358 11.00 -9.62 17.13
N TYR A 359 10.57 -9.20 18.32
CA TYR A 359 9.87 -10.07 19.26
C TYR A 359 10.64 -11.37 19.52
N ALA A 360 11.98 -11.24 19.61
CA ALA A 360 12.85 -12.37 19.78
C ALA A 360 12.73 -12.95 21.20
N ASN A 361 12.70 -14.28 21.27
CA ASN A 361 12.73 -15.05 22.50
C ASN A 361 14.03 -15.85 22.52
N GLU A 362 14.89 -15.59 23.51
CA GLU A 362 16.21 -16.21 23.61
C GLU A 362 16.15 -17.72 23.93
N GLU A 363 15.15 -18.13 24.73
CA GLU A 363 15.01 -19.51 25.14
C GLU A 363 14.50 -20.44 24.04
N THR A 364 13.54 -19.93 23.25
CA THR A 364 12.90 -20.70 22.16
C THR A 364 13.52 -20.43 20.79
N GLU A 365 14.43 -19.44 20.69
CA GLU A 365 15.03 -18.93 19.44
C GLU A 365 14.02 -18.41 18.41
N GLN A 366 12.76 -18.26 18.80
CA GLN A 366 11.69 -17.76 17.92
C GLN A 366 11.76 -16.24 17.79
N SER A 367 11.48 -15.76 16.59
CA SER A 367 11.43 -14.32 16.27
C SER A 367 10.79 -14.09 14.91
N TYR A 368 10.49 -12.82 14.58
CA TYR A 368 10.36 -12.40 13.18
C TYR A 368 11.65 -11.75 12.74
N GLN A 369 12.01 -11.92 11.47
CA GLN A 369 13.25 -11.40 10.92
C GLN A 369 13.01 -10.54 9.70
N PHE A 370 13.66 -9.37 9.67
CA PHE A 370 14.01 -8.69 8.44
C PHE A 370 15.47 -9.06 8.11
N ALA A 371 15.66 -9.89 7.11
CA ALA A 371 16.96 -10.43 6.71
C ALA A 371 17.43 -9.84 5.38
N PHE A 372 18.64 -9.29 5.38
CA PHE A 372 19.32 -8.77 4.20
C PHE A 372 20.24 -9.85 3.63
N HIS A 373 19.85 -10.42 2.53
CA HIS A 373 20.63 -11.41 1.78
C HIS A 373 21.53 -10.68 0.78
N VAL A 374 22.66 -10.13 1.27
CA VAL A 374 23.44 -9.16 0.52
C VAL A 374 24.09 -9.73 -0.73
N GLN A 375 24.49 -10.99 -0.73
CA GLN A 375 25.05 -11.65 -1.91
C GLN A 375 23.99 -11.96 -2.98
N GLN A 376 22.77 -12.23 -2.58
CA GLN A 376 21.65 -12.47 -3.49
C GLN A 376 20.92 -11.19 -3.90
N GLY A 377 21.11 -10.09 -3.16
CA GLY A 377 20.56 -8.79 -3.49
C GLY A 377 19.07 -8.63 -3.17
N PHE A 378 18.60 -9.13 -2.02
CA PHE A 378 17.23 -8.93 -1.57
C PHE A 378 17.08 -8.79 -0.05
N LEU A 379 16.03 -8.10 0.35
CA LEU A 379 15.49 -8.05 1.71
C LEU A 379 14.33 -9.04 1.81
N ARG A 380 14.25 -9.80 2.90
CA ARG A 380 13.16 -10.75 3.19
C ARG A 380 12.63 -10.58 4.59
N PHE A 381 11.30 -10.70 4.74
CA PHE A 381 10.66 -10.92 6.02
C PHE A 381 10.25 -12.39 6.18
N ALA A 382 10.50 -12.97 7.35
CA ALA A 382 10.07 -14.33 7.69
C ALA A 382 9.96 -14.53 9.20
N ALA A 383 9.13 -15.47 9.63
CA ALA A 383 9.23 -16.05 10.98
C ALA A 383 10.50 -16.90 11.07
N ASN A 384 11.14 -16.95 12.23
CA ASN A 384 12.30 -17.80 12.50
C ASN A 384 12.10 -18.60 13.80
N PRO A 385 12.18 -19.95 13.75
CA PRO A 385 12.30 -20.77 12.54
C PRO A 385 11.03 -20.69 11.69
N ASN A 386 11.18 -20.72 10.37
CA ASN A 386 10.07 -20.83 9.44
C ASN A 386 9.64 -22.31 9.34
N TYR A 387 8.88 -22.76 10.32
CA TYR A 387 8.44 -24.15 10.45
C TYR A 387 6.95 -24.20 10.78
N PRO A 388 6.18 -25.04 10.12
CA PRO A 388 6.59 -25.94 9.06
C PRO A 388 7.01 -25.21 7.77
N TRP A 389 7.98 -25.78 7.04
CA TRP A 389 8.62 -25.17 5.85
C TRP A 389 7.71 -24.93 4.64
N PHE A 390 6.48 -25.34 4.67
CA PHE A 390 5.45 -25.04 3.69
C PHE A 390 4.52 -23.89 4.12
N ASN A 391 4.96 -23.05 5.04
CA ASN A 391 4.19 -21.91 5.50
C ASN A 391 4.13 -20.82 4.43
N TYR A 392 2.95 -20.59 3.87
CA TYR A 392 2.71 -19.63 2.79
C TYR A 392 2.78 -18.16 3.22
N MET A 393 2.87 -17.86 4.52
CA MET A 393 2.89 -16.49 5.02
C MET A 393 4.04 -15.63 4.48
N ASP A 394 5.12 -16.28 4.02
CA ASP A 394 6.33 -15.58 3.55
C ASP A 394 6.38 -15.40 2.04
N ILE A 395 5.39 -15.89 1.30
CA ILE A 395 5.34 -15.73 -0.15
C ILE A 395 5.11 -14.25 -0.50
N GLY A 396 5.99 -13.70 -1.35
CA GLY A 396 5.95 -12.28 -1.75
C GLY A 396 6.44 -11.31 -0.69
N MET A 397 7.00 -11.80 0.43
CA MET A 397 7.59 -10.99 1.49
C MET A 397 9.08 -10.74 1.23
N GLU A 398 9.42 -10.47 -0.02
CA GLU A 398 10.78 -10.19 -0.49
C GLU A 398 10.80 -8.95 -1.36
N ARG A 399 11.89 -8.17 -1.24
CA ARG A 399 12.12 -6.98 -2.05
C ARG A 399 13.52 -6.99 -2.64
N PRO A 400 13.68 -6.71 -3.96
CA PRO A 400 15.00 -6.47 -4.54
C PRO A 400 15.71 -5.34 -3.79
N LEU A 401 16.92 -5.60 -3.33
CA LEU A 401 17.69 -4.62 -2.58
C LEU A 401 19.18 -4.86 -2.74
N ARG A 402 19.89 -3.89 -3.28
CA ARG A 402 21.36 -3.90 -3.35
C ARG A 402 21.92 -2.93 -2.33
N LEU A 403 22.72 -3.46 -1.41
CA LEU A 403 23.46 -2.68 -0.43
C LEU A 403 24.95 -2.67 -0.79
N GLU A 404 25.63 -1.59 -0.44
CA GLU A 404 27.08 -1.46 -0.64
C GLU A 404 27.82 -1.83 0.66
N SER A 405 28.81 -2.75 0.54
CA SER A 405 29.71 -3.07 1.65
C SER A 405 30.61 -1.88 2.01
N ASN A 406 31.10 -1.86 3.24
CA ASN A 406 32.03 -0.83 3.74
C ASN A 406 31.49 0.61 3.61
N ARG A 407 30.16 0.76 3.57
CA ARG A 407 29.46 2.04 3.58
C ARG A 407 28.25 1.99 4.51
N PRO A 408 27.91 3.09 5.17
CA PRO A 408 26.71 3.17 5.99
C PRO A 408 25.44 3.00 5.15
N ASN A 409 24.58 2.06 5.54
CA ASN A 409 23.25 1.88 5.02
C ASN A 409 22.26 2.26 6.13
N HIS A 410 21.45 3.29 5.90
CA HIS A 410 20.47 3.76 6.88
C HIS A 410 19.25 2.87 6.89
N ILE A 411 18.90 2.34 8.06
CA ILE A 411 17.77 1.43 8.27
C ILE A 411 16.86 2.02 9.33
N GLN A 412 15.57 2.03 9.03
CA GLN A 412 14.51 2.42 9.97
C GLN A 412 13.48 1.30 10.08
N ILE A 413 13.06 0.99 11.30
CA ILE A 413 11.98 0.04 11.58
C ILE A 413 10.93 0.75 12.42
N ILE A 414 9.67 0.64 12.02
CA ILE A 414 8.52 1.14 12.76
C ILE A 414 7.64 -0.06 13.08
N VAL A 415 7.32 -0.22 14.36
CA VAL A 415 6.40 -1.25 14.85
C VAL A 415 5.21 -0.57 15.52
N ASP A 416 4.02 -0.96 15.13
CA ASP A 416 2.75 -0.56 15.73
C ASP A 416 1.91 -1.83 15.97
N ASP A 417 2.15 -2.45 17.11
CA ASP A 417 1.50 -3.68 17.56
C ASP A 417 1.68 -4.81 16.52
N THR A 418 0.68 -5.04 15.70
CA THR A 418 0.65 -6.13 14.71
C THR A 418 1.27 -5.76 13.36
N ILE A 419 1.73 -4.55 13.17
CA ILE A 419 2.36 -4.08 11.92
C ILE A 419 3.83 -3.76 12.15
N MET A 420 4.68 -4.37 11.34
CA MET A 420 6.11 -4.08 11.29
C MET A 420 6.47 -3.56 9.91
N THR A 421 7.13 -2.42 9.85
CA THR A 421 7.60 -1.81 8.59
C THR A 421 9.09 -1.54 8.68
N ILE A 422 9.85 -1.99 7.69
CA ILE A 422 11.26 -1.60 7.52
C ILE A 422 11.43 -0.71 6.30
N TYR A 423 12.31 0.27 6.42
CA TYR A 423 12.73 1.15 5.33
C TYR A 423 14.25 1.15 5.19
N VAL A 424 14.75 0.97 3.99
CA VAL A 424 16.17 1.01 3.66
C VAL A 424 16.39 1.44 2.22
N ASN A 425 17.20 2.46 1.98
CA ASN A 425 17.54 2.95 0.63
C ASN A 425 16.32 3.14 -0.31
N GLY A 426 15.18 3.56 0.24
CA GLY A 426 13.94 3.77 -0.52
C GLY A 426 13.16 2.49 -0.83
N VAL A 427 13.50 1.39 -0.22
CA VAL A 427 12.71 0.15 -0.23
C VAL A 427 11.96 0.06 1.08
N ALA A 428 10.65 -0.18 1.02
CA ALA A 428 9.81 -0.49 2.17
C ALA A 428 9.38 -1.96 2.15
N LEU A 429 9.17 -2.54 3.33
CA LEU A 429 8.57 -3.87 3.49
C LEU A 429 7.73 -3.89 4.75
N ASN A 430 6.43 -4.03 4.57
CA ASN A 430 5.45 -4.24 5.65
C ASN A 430 5.26 -5.72 5.95
N ALA A 431 4.95 -6.02 7.20
CA ALA A 431 4.51 -7.33 7.64
C ALA A 431 3.37 -7.20 8.64
N ARG A 432 2.43 -8.15 8.63
CA ARG A 432 1.39 -8.34 9.64
C ARG A 432 1.73 -9.55 10.47
N VAL A 433 1.82 -9.37 11.79
CA VAL A 433 2.10 -10.42 12.77
C VAL A 433 1.15 -10.32 13.95
N TYR A 434 0.88 -11.44 14.61
CA TYR A 434 -0.02 -11.49 15.77
C TYR A 434 0.63 -12.10 17.01
N ARG A 435 1.64 -12.95 16.83
CA ARG A 435 2.35 -13.57 17.96
C ARG A 435 3.48 -12.66 18.41
N HIS A 436 3.64 -12.52 19.71
CA HIS A 436 4.84 -11.95 20.31
C HIS A 436 5.58 -13.11 20.99
N PHE A 437 6.65 -13.61 20.38
CA PHE A 437 7.45 -14.72 20.93
C PHE A 437 8.24 -14.28 22.17
N GLY A 438 8.68 -13.02 22.18
CA GLY A 438 9.39 -12.34 23.24
C GLY A 438 9.34 -10.84 23.05
N ASP A 439 10.17 -10.07 23.75
CA ASP A 439 10.18 -8.60 23.71
C ASP A 439 11.47 -8.02 23.10
N SER A 440 12.46 -8.87 22.78
CA SER A 440 13.78 -8.40 22.36
C SER A 440 13.80 -7.95 20.91
N LEU A 441 14.58 -6.90 20.64
CA LEU A 441 15.10 -6.54 19.32
C LEU A 441 16.56 -6.90 19.26
N ASP A 442 16.93 -7.81 18.36
CA ASP A 442 18.28 -8.26 18.18
C ASP A 442 18.80 -7.91 16.78
N VAL A 443 20.11 -7.82 16.65
CA VAL A 443 20.81 -7.81 15.37
C VAL A 443 21.57 -9.11 15.20
N PHE A 444 21.62 -9.64 13.98
CA PHE A 444 22.39 -10.84 13.66
C PHE A 444 23.22 -10.68 12.39
N VAL A 445 24.27 -11.48 12.28
CA VAL A 445 25.10 -11.61 11.09
C VAL A 445 25.52 -13.05 10.88
N THR A 446 25.59 -13.47 9.61
CA THR A 446 26.12 -14.75 9.17
C THR A 446 27.26 -14.50 8.20
N ASP A 447 28.45 -14.95 8.57
CA ASP A 447 29.73 -14.62 7.93
C ASP A 447 30.02 -13.10 7.88
N GLY A 448 31.26 -12.70 7.92
CA GLY A 448 31.66 -11.30 7.87
C GLY A 448 31.45 -10.55 9.19
N ALA A 449 31.33 -9.22 9.09
CA ALA A 449 31.18 -8.34 10.24
C ALA A 449 30.19 -7.21 9.96
N LEU A 450 29.51 -6.75 11.02
CA LEU A 450 28.67 -5.57 11.03
C LEU A 450 29.21 -4.53 12.02
N ASN A 451 29.19 -3.27 11.63
CA ASN A 451 29.33 -2.13 12.50
C ASN A 451 28.00 -1.35 12.51
N LEU A 452 27.41 -1.20 13.68
CA LEU A 452 26.23 -0.37 13.91
C LEU A 452 26.65 0.94 14.52
N SER A 453 26.17 2.04 13.96
CA SER A 453 26.39 3.40 14.45
C SER A 453 25.10 4.22 14.37
N ASN A 454 25.06 5.36 15.06
CA ASN A 454 23.88 6.23 15.14
C ASN A 454 22.61 5.51 15.58
N THR A 455 22.76 4.41 16.32
CA THR A 455 21.69 3.53 16.72
C THR A 455 20.83 4.17 17.80
N ARG A 456 19.51 4.17 17.60
CA ARG A 456 18.55 4.70 18.56
C ARG A 456 17.21 3.99 18.49
N ILE A 457 16.51 3.96 19.61
CA ILE A 457 15.17 3.38 19.74
C ILE A 457 14.27 4.35 20.51
N ALA A 458 13.07 4.61 19.96
CA ALA A 458 12.02 5.38 20.60
C ALA A 458 10.85 4.45 20.90
N ARG A 459 10.42 4.39 22.17
CA ARG A 459 9.35 3.48 22.63
C ARG A 459 8.11 4.26 22.98
N GLY A 460 6.95 3.73 22.55
CA GLY A 460 5.65 4.36 22.77
C GLY A 460 5.48 5.70 22.05
N LEU A 461 4.27 6.15 21.97
CA LEU A 461 3.90 7.40 21.31
C LEU A 461 3.89 8.56 22.32
N LYS A 462 4.11 9.77 21.83
CA LYS A 462 3.91 11.01 22.60
C LYS A 462 2.45 11.12 23.03
N LYS A 463 2.22 11.78 24.15
CA LYS A 463 0.87 12.07 24.62
C LYS A 463 0.06 12.78 23.53
N GLY A 464 -1.10 12.23 23.22
CA GLY A 464 -2.00 12.75 22.18
C GLY A 464 -1.75 12.16 20.78
N CYS A 465 -0.65 11.43 20.55
CA CYS A 465 -0.40 10.74 19.29
C CYS A 465 -0.91 9.28 19.29
N ASP A 466 -1.38 8.77 20.43
CA ASP A 466 -2.01 7.48 20.54
C ASP A 466 -3.51 7.61 20.27
N ARG A 467 -4.03 6.75 19.42
CA ARG A 467 -5.48 6.65 19.22
C ARG A 467 -6.10 5.90 20.40
N GLN A 468 -7.15 6.48 20.92
CA GLN A 468 -7.96 5.86 21.97
C GLN A 468 -9.04 4.97 21.37
#